data_9ef52981b1d25fa475265e11c1095465
#
_entry.id   9ef52981b1d25fa475265e11c1095465
#
_cell.length_a   1.000
_cell.length_b   1.000
_cell.length_c   1.000
_cell.angle_alpha   90.00
_cell.angle_beta   90.00
_cell.angle_gamma   90.00
#
_symmetry.space_group_name_H-M   'P 1'
#
loop_
_entity.id
_entity.type
_entity.pdbx_description
1 polymer ?
#
loop_
_entity_poly.entity_id
_entity_poly.type
_entity_poly.pdbx_seq_one_letter_code
_entity_poly.pdbx_strand_id
1 'polypeptide(L)'
;MYFRGMKLALSFIVLFVALAVALPQTGVFVDNRDGHKYRTVVIGSKTWMAENLDYKTDESECYDDKAENCKKYGRLYTFEAARKACPVGWHLPENDEWSRFKNFIENSDGKEAAWVSLKSRDKWDGSDRYGFDVIPAGRATDEFVGLGESAHFWSSTDEDGDAYGWHLMPPGDFARDIDPATNMYSVRCLRN
;
A
#
# COMPACT_ATOMS: atom_id res chain seq x y z
N MET A 1 76.75 -20.43 5.32
CA MET A 1 75.95 -19.49 4.52
C MET A 1 74.49 -19.91 4.69
N TYR A 2 73.77 -19.26 5.61
CA TYR A 2 72.36 -19.60 5.96
C TYR A 2 71.42 -18.63 5.24
N PHE A 3 70.60 -19.08 4.31
CA PHE A 3 69.53 -18.33 3.70
C PHE A 3 68.30 -18.36 4.63
N ARG A 4 67.95 -17.22 5.17
CA ARG A 4 66.81 -16.97 6.01
C ARG A 4 65.60 -16.68 5.09
N GLY A 5 64.70 -17.63 4.88
CA GLY A 5 63.47 -17.46 4.12
C GLY A 5 62.50 -16.50 4.84
N MET A 6 62.22 -15.39 4.20
CA MET A 6 61.21 -14.38 4.65
C MET A 6 59.84 -14.84 4.22
N LYS A 7 58.98 -15.24 5.20
CA LYS A 7 57.59 -15.59 4.96
C LYS A 7 56.78 -14.30 4.85
N LEU A 8 56.33 -13.96 3.64
CA LEU A 8 55.30 -12.91 3.47
C LEU A 8 53.94 -13.44 3.97
N ALA A 9 53.44 -12.84 5.02
CA ALA A 9 52.07 -13.05 5.45
C ALA A 9 51.14 -12.16 4.60
N LEU A 10 50.37 -12.76 3.69
CA LEU A 10 49.28 -12.04 3.00
C LEU A 10 48.11 -11.90 4.00
N SER A 11 47.91 -10.68 4.50
CA SER A 11 46.70 -10.32 5.24
C SER A 11 45.57 -10.07 4.25
N PHE A 12 44.59 -10.96 4.19
CA PHE A 12 43.34 -10.71 3.47
C PHE A 12 42.47 -9.79 4.33
N ILE A 13 42.34 -8.53 3.93
CA ILE A 13 41.34 -7.63 4.49
C ILE A 13 39.98 -7.99 3.86
N VAL A 14 39.12 -8.66 4.60
CA VAL A 14 37.73 -8.90 4.21
C VAL A 14 36.96 -7.61 4.46
N LEU A 15 36.69 -6.88 3.37
CA LEU A 15 35.87 -5.68 3.42
C LEU A 15 34.39 -6.11 3.55
N PHE A 16 33.84 -6.04 4.77
CA PHE A 16 32.39 -6.19 4.99
C PHE A 16 31.68 -4.94 4.49
N VAL A 17 31.14 -5.00 3.28
CA VAL A 17 30.16 -3.98 2.82
C VAL A 17 28.86 -4.27 3.55
N ALA A 18 28.59 -3.53 4.61
CA ALA A 18 27.28 -3.54 5.26
C ALA A 18 26.28 -2.90 4.28
N LEU A 19 25.42 -3.73 3.69
CA LEU A 19 24.28 -3.24 2.90
C LEU A 19 23.29 -2.61 3.88
N ALA A 20 23.33 -1.29 4.03
CA ALA A 20 22.37 -0.56 4.84
C ALA A 20 21.00 -0.64 4.14
N VAL A 21 20.08 -1.40 4.71
CA VAL A 21 18.67 -1.37 4.29
C VAL A 21 18.12 -0.01 4.71
N ALA A 22 17.85 0.86 3.74
CA ALA A 22 17.25 2.16 4.02
C ALA A 22 15.85 1.94 4.63
N LEU A 23 15.60 2.54 5.78
CA LEU A 23 14.27 2.53 6.40
C LEU A 23 13.29 3.34 5.54
N PRO A 24 11.99 2.97 5.51
CA PRO A 24 10.97 3.73 4.81
C PRO A 24 10.95 5.19 5.30
N GLN A 25 10.90 6.13 4.36
CA GLN A 25 10.73 7.53 4.70
C GLN A 25 9.26 7.78 5.03
N THR A 26 8.95 7.94 6.31
CA THR A 26 7.59 8.10 6.82
C THR A 26 7.30 9.53 7.25
N GLY A 27 6.02 9.90 7.28
CA GLY A 27 5.53 11.19 7.76
C GLY A 27 4.09 11.09 8.26
N VAL A 28 3.50 12.23 8.56
CA VAL A 28 2.09 12.35 8.98
C VAL A 28 1.45 13.48 8.19
N PHE A 29 0.26 13.23 7.66
CA PHE A 29 -0.63 14.23 7.09
C PHE A 29 -1.84 14.42 8.00
N VAL A 30 -2.27 15.66 8.23
CA VAL A 30 -3.48 15.99 8.98
C VAL A 30 -4.54 16.44 7.98
N ASP A 31 -5.66 15.74 7.92
CA ASP A 31 -6.80 16.15 7.10
C ASP A 31 -7.55 17.27 7.83
N ASN A 32 -7.51 18.48 7.26
CA ASN A 32 -8.14 19.64 7.87
C ASN A 32 -9.67 19.60 7.85
N ARG A 33 -10.29 18.65 7.13
CA ARG A 33 -11.74 18.51 7.05
C ARG A 33 -12.35 17.92 8.32
N ASP A 34 -11.60 17.01 8.98
CA ASP A 34 -12.07 16.31 10.19
C ASP A 34 -11.00 16.19 11.30
N GLY A 35 -9.77 16.64 11.02
CA GLY A 35 -8.63 16.56 11.95
C GLY A 35 -7.97 15.18 12.03
N HIS A 36 -8.39 14.21 11.21
CA HIS A 36 -7.80 12.88 11.18
C HIS A 36 -6.33 12.93 10.74
N LYS A 37 -5.51 12.11 11.37
CA LYS A 37 -4.06 12.01 11.08
C LYS A 37 -3.78 10.72 10.35
N TYR A 38 -3.29 10.83 9.13
CA TYR A 38 -2.86 9.69 8.32
C TYR A 38 -1.34 9.58 8.32
N ARG A 39 -0.82 8.39 8.58
CA ARG A 39 0.59 8.09 8.30
C ARG A 39 0.82 8.19 6.80
N THR A 40 2.02 8.61 6.43
CA THR A 40 2.44 8.69 5.03
C THR A 40 3.77 8.01 4.84
N VAL A 41 4.03 7.54 3.63
CA VAL A 41 5.29 6.88 3.27
C VAL A 41 5.71 7.29 1.86
N VAL A 42 7.01 7.40 1.63
CA VAL A 42 7.58 7.60 0.30
C VAL A 42 7.94 6.24 -0.30
N ILE A 43 7.33 5.93 -1.45
CA ILE A 43 7.61 4.72 -2.23
C ILE A 43 7.98 5.15 -3.64
N GLY A 44 9.20 4.78 -4.09
CA GLY A 44 9.77 5.35 -5.28
C GLY A 44 10.00 6.86 -5.10
N SER A 45 9.37 7.67 -5.92
CA SER A 45 9.44 9.14 -5.84
C SER A 45 8.13 9.79 -5.36
N LYS A 46 7.17 9.00 -4.90
CA LYS A 46 5.82 9.45 -4.58
C LYS A 46 5.49 9.25 -3.10
N THR A 47 4.72 10.19 -2.53
CA THR A 47 4.23 10.12 -1.15
C THR A 47 2.81 9.59 -1.13
N TRP A 48 2.62 8.44 -0.49
CA TRP A 48 1.35 7.74 -0.32
C TRP A 48 0.82 7.89 1.09
N MET A 49 -0.50 7.88 1.25
CA MET A 49 -1.08 7.56 2.56
C MET A 49 -0.77 6.10 2.89
N ALA A 50 -0.29 5.84 4.09
CA ALA A 50 0.02 4.51 4.62
C ALA A 50 -1.16 3.91 5.41
N GLU A 51 -2.32 4.54 5.33
CA GLU A 51 -3.59 4.12 5.94
C GLU A 51 -4.72 4.33 4.95
N ASN A 52 -5.75 3.47 5.05
CA ASN A 52 -6.97 3.66 4.27
C ASN A 52 -7.69 4.92 4.74
N LEU A 53 -8.23 5.67 3.80
CA LEU A 53 -8.99 6.87 4.10
C LEU A 53 -10.22 6.54 4.96
N ASP A 54 -10.48 7.36 6.01
CA ASP A 54 -11.64 7.23 6.91
C ASP A 54 -12.56 8.47 6.86
N TYR A 55 -12.35 9.37 5.91
CA TYR A 55 -13.19 10.55 5.75
C TYR A 55 -14.60 10.17 5.27
N LYS A 56 -15.63 10.54 6.05
CA LYS A 56 -17.03 10.20 5.73
C LYS A 56 -17.56 11.02 4.56
N THR A 57 -18.09 10.33 3.56
CA THR A 57 -18.87 10.89 2.45
C THR A 57 -20.26 10.25 2.41
N ASP A 58 -21.19 10.78 1.61
CA ASP A 58 -22.56 10.28 1.52
C ASP A 58 -22.61 8.81 1.01
N GLU A 59 -21.66 8.45 0.13
CA GLU A 59 -21.57 7.09 -0.46
C GLU A 59 -20.31 6.37 0.06
N SER A 60 -20.10 6.40 1.39
CA SER A 60 -19.04 5.65 2.07
C SER A 60 -19.58 4.96 3.31
N GLU A 61 -19.13 3.73 3.51
CA GLU A 61 -19.62 2.85 4.59
C GLU A 61 -18.47 2.29 5.43
N CYS A 62 -18.80 1.94 6.66
CA CYS A 62 -17.94 1.07 7.46
C CYS A 62 -18.26 -0.38 7.14
N TYR A 63 -17.27 -1.26 7.11
CA TYR A 63 -17.53 -2.69 6.93
C TYR A 63 -18.54 -3.20 7.97
N ASP A 64 -19.59 -3.92 7.54
CA ASP A 64 -20.75 -4.36 8.34
C ASP A 64 -21.50 -3.21 9.03
N ASP A 65 -21.45 -1.99 8.53
CA ASP A 65 -22.03 -0.79 9.15
C ASP A 65 -21.55 -0.52 10.58
N LYS A 66 -20.40 -1.08 10.96
CA LYS A 66 -19.83 -0.94 12.30
C LYS A 66 -18.77 0.14 12.36
N ALA A 67 -19.00 1.17 13.17
CA ALA A 67 -18.08 2.31 13.32
C ALA A 67 -16.67 1.90 13.80
N GLU A 68 -16.53 0.81 14.57
CA GLU A 68 -15.25 0.24 14.96
C GLU A 68 -14.45 -0.29 13.77
N ASN A 69 -15.12 -0.76 12.71
CA ASN A 69 -14.46 -1.21 11.50
C ASN A 69 -13.88 -0.04 10.69
N CYS A 70 -14.56 1.11 10.65
CA CYS A 70 -13.96 2.31 10.06
C CYS A 70 -12.66 2.70 10.78
N LYS A 71 -12.68 2.78 12.11
CA LYS A 71 -11.49 3.12 12.91
C LYS A 71 -10.32 2.15 12.70
N LYS A 72 -10.61 0.88 12.39
CA LYS A 72 -9.60 -0.16 12.23
C LYS A 72 -9.12 -0.33 10.79
N TYR A 73 -10.04 -0.20 9.83
CA TYR A 73 -9.81 -0.56 8.44
C TYR A 73 -9.96 0.61 7.45
N GLY A 74 -10.42 1.78 7.92
CA GLY A 74 -10.87 2.87 7.07
C GLY A 74 -12.27 2.60 6.50
N ARG A 75 -12.72 3.47 5.61
CA ARG A 75 -14.02 3.34 4.95
C ARG A 75 -13.90 2.65 3.60
N LEU A 76 -15.01 2.06 3.19
CA LEU A 76 -15.27 1.61 1.83
C LEU A 76 -16.09 2.69 1.10
N TYR A 77 -15.76 2.96 -0.15
CA TYR A 77 -16.35 4.03 -0.96
C TYR A 77 -16.84 3.46 -2.28
N THR A 78 -18.01 3.92 -2.77
CA THR A 78 -18.33 3.76 -4.20
C THR A 78 -17.27 4.46 -5.05
N PHE A 79 -17.19 4.13 -6.33
CA PHE A 79 -16.22 4.78 -7.22
C PHE A 79 -16.44 6.30 -7.29
N GLU A 80 -17.68 6.75 -7.42
CA GLU A 80 -18.01 8.17 -7.48
C GLU A 80 -17.64 8.93 -6.18
N ALA A 81 -17.82 8.31 -5.03
CA ALA A 81 -17.36 8.86 -3.76
C ALA A 81 -15.83 8.88 -3.68
N ALA A 82 -15.15 7.81 -4.09
CA ALA A 82 -13.70 7.68 -4.05
C ALA A 82 -12.99 8.77 -4.85
N ARG A 83 -13.50 9.12 -6.04
CA ARG A 83 -12.96 10.19 -6.91
C ARG A 83 -12.89 11.56 -6.23
N LYS A 84 -13.73 11.79 -5.24
CA LYS A 84 -13.88 13.09 -4.53
C LYS A 84 -13.39 13.01 -3.08
N ALA A 85 -13.02 11.82 -2.61
CA ALA A 85 -12.75 11.60 -1.19
C ALA A 85 -11.38 12.12 -0.73
N CYS A 86 -10.38 12.15 -1.60
CA CYS A 86 -9.04 12.60 -1.23
C CYS A 86 -9.00 14.10 -0.88
N PRO A 87 -8.26 14.51 0.15
CA PRO A 87 -8.17 15.92 0.58
C PRO A 87 -7.37 16.78 -0.40
N VAL A 88 -7.45 18.09 -0.26
CA VAL A 88 -6.69 19.05 -1.08
C VAL A 88 -5.19 18.74 -1.02
N GLY A 89 -4.55 18.71 -2.18
CA GLY A 89 -3.13 18.34 -2.34
C GLY A 89 -2.88 16.85 -2.46
N TRP A 90 -3.97 16.05 -2.48
CA TRP A 90 -3.96 14.61 -2.68
C TRP A 90 -5.01 14.21 -3.71
N HIS A 91 -4.82 13.08 -4.36
CA HIS A 91 -5.76 12.53 -5.34
C HIS A 91 -5.90 11.01 -5.19
N LEU A 92 -6.98 10.47 -5.74
CA LEU A 92 -7.15 9.04 -5.94
C LEU A 92 -6.19 8.59 -7.05
N PRO A 93 -5.30 7.62 -6.83
CA PRO A 93 -4.28 7.27 -7.80
C PRO A 93 -4.87 6.74 -9.11
N GLU A 94 -4.26 7.09 -10.23
CA GLU A 94 -4.56 6.52 -11.54
C GLU A 94 -3.97 5.10 -11.71
N ASN A 95 -4.46 4.35 -12.70
CA ASN A 95 -3.92 3.02 -13.04
C ASN A 95 -2.42 3.03 -13.30
N ASP A 96 -1.92 4.07 -13.97
CA ASP A 96 -0.49 4.21 -14.24
C ASP A 96 0.33 4.44 -12.98
N GLU A 97 -0.23 5.12 -11.98
CA GLU A 97 0.44 5.36 -10.69
C GLU A 97 0.49 4.07 -9.87
N TRP A 98 -0.61 3.33 -9.81
CA TRP A 98 -0.64 2.00 -9.22
C TRP A 98 0.28 1.01 -9.93
N SER A 99 0.35 1.06 -11.28
CA SER A 99 1.26 0.21 -12.06
C SER A 99 2.72 0.51 -11.75
N ARG A 100 3.08 1.81 -11.63
CA ARG A 100 4.44 2.21 -11.22
C ARG A 100 4.76 1.79 -9.79
N PHE A 101 3.79 1.91 -8.89
CA PHE A 101 3.91 1.42 -7.51
C PHE A 101 4.18 -0.09 -7.49
N LYS A 102 3.33 -0.90 -8.15
CA LYS A 102 3.50 -2.35 -8.27
C LYS A 102 4.88 -2.70 -8.83
N ASN A 103 5.26 -2.09 -9.96
CA ASN A 103 6.54 -2.35 -10.61
C ASN A 103 7.74 -2.02 -9.71
N PHE A 104 7.66 -0.94 -8.93
CA PHE A 104 8.71 -0.59 -7.97
C PHE A 104 8.90 -1.69 -6.92
N ILE A 105 7.80 -2.20 -6.35
CA ILE A 105 7.84 -3.26 -5.34
C ILE A 105 8.36 -4.58 -5.95
N GLU A 106 7.80 -5.00 -7.10
CA GLU A 106 8.19 -6.24 -7.78
C GLU A 106 9.65 -6.23 -8.25
N ASN A 107 10.14 -5.11 -8.74
CA ASN A 107 11.55 -4.98 -9.13
C ASN A 107 12.51 -5.02 -7.94
N SER A 108 12.05 -4.60 -6.76
CA SER A 108 12.85 -4.60 -5.54
C SER A 108 12.87 -5.94 -4.83
N ASP A 109 11.75 -6.64 -4.79
CA ASP A 109 11.55 -7.85 -3.97
C ASP A 109 11.33 -9.13 -4.79
N GLY A 110 11.04 -9.00 -6.09
CA GLY A 110 10.53 -10.09 -6.93
C GLY A 110 9.01 -10.26 -6.76
N LYS A 111 8.36 -10.79 -7.79
CA LYS A 111 6.88 -10.91 -7.83
C LYS A 111 6.30 -11.71 -6.68
N GLU A 112 6.95 -12.82 -6.31
CA GLU A 112 6.46 -13.72 -5.26
C GLU A 112 6.50 -13.11 -3.86
N ALA A 113 7.49 -12.24 -3.58
CA ALA A 113 7.66 -11.60 -2.28
C ALA A 113 6.95 -10.24 -2.19
N ALA A 114 6.65 -9.61 -3.31
CA ALA A 114 6.12 -8.25 -3.38
C ALA A 114 4.85 -8.05 -2.54
N TRP A 115 3.90 -8.97 -2.62
CA TRP A 115 2.65 -8.87 -1.88
C TRP A 115 2.83 -9.06 -0.36
N VAL A 116 3.76 -9.92 0.07
CA VAL A 116 4.12 -10.09 1.49
C VAL A 116 4.76 -8.80 2.02
N SER A 117 5.55 -8.13 1.18
CA SER A 117 6.22 -6.86 1.52
C SER A 117 5.27 -5.68 1.70
N LEU A 118 4.07 -5.75 1.14
CA LEU A 118 3.03 -4.72 1.27
C LEU A 118 2.07 -4.97 2.43
N LYS A 119 1.82 -6.24 2.77
CA LYS A 119 0.87 -6.63 3.82
C LYS A 119 1.32 -6.15 5.19
N SER A 120 0.35 -5.72 5.99
CA SER A 120 0.54 -5.37 7.40
C SER A 120 1.19 -6.52 8.17
N ARG A 121 2.19 -6.18 8.98
CA ARG A 121 2.86 -7.15 9.86
C ARG A 121 1.92 -7.66 10.94
N ASP A 122 1.18 -6.75 11.55
CA ASP A 122 0.37 -7.05 12.73
C ASP A 122 -1.04 -7.52 12.39
N LYS A 123 -1.53 -7.22 11.18
CA LYS A 123 -2.93 -7.43 10.81
C LYS A 123 -3.13 -8.41 9.67
N TRP A 124 -2.04 -8.80 8.97
CA TRP A 124 -2.14 -9.67 7.79
C TRP A 124 -0.89 -10.54 7.51
N ASP A 125 -0.11 -10.87 8.50
CA ASP A 125 1.08 -11.74 8.40
C ASP A 125 2.04 -11.34 7.27
N GLY A 126 2.20 -10.03 7.05
CA GLY A 126 3.14 -9.46 6.09
C GLY A 126 4.44 -9.02 6.73
N SER A 127 5.32 -8.44 5.93
CA SER A 127 6.55 -7.83 6.46
C SER A 127 6.48 -6.30 6.56
N ASP A 128 5.50 -5.68 5.92
CA ASP A 128 5.34 -4.22 5.81
C ASP A 128 6.68 -3.51 5.54
N ARG A 129 7.44 -4.06 4.61
CA ARG A 129 8.83 -3.63 4.33
C ARG A 129 8.92 -2.16 3.94
N TYR A 130 7.88 -1.67 3.27
CA TYR A 130 7.82 -0.31 2.73
C TYR A 130 7.06 0.67 3.63
N GLY A 131 6.46 0.21 4.73
CA GLY A 131 5.62 1.03 5.59
C GLY A 131 4.29 1.43 4.94
N PHE A 132 3.84 0.71 3.90
CA PHE A 132 2.56 0.95 3.23
C PHE A 132 1.38 0.36 4.00
N ASP A 133 1.64 -0.69 4.78
CA ASP A 133 0.73 -1.30 5.76
C ASP A 133 -0.64 -1.66 5.17
N VAL A 134 -0.66 -2.49 4.12
CA VAL A 134 -1.94 -2.98 3.56
C VAL A 134 -2.62 -3.87 4.57
N ILE A 135 -3.85 -3.50 4.94
CA ILE A 135 -4.70 -4.26 5.86
C ILE A 135 -5.84 -4.92 5.09
N PRO A 136 -6.29 -6.13 5.49
CA PRO A 136 -7.32 -6.87 4.80
C PRO A 136 -8.71 -6.31 5.16
N ALA A 137 -9.06 -5.18 4.54
CA ALA A 137 -10.29 -4.44 4.81
C ALA A 137 -11.53 -5.05 4.12
N GLY A 138 -11.33 -6.04 3.23
CA GLY A 138 -12.41 -6.56 2.42
C GLY A 138 -12.98 -5.54 1.44
N ARG A 139 -14.21 -5.75 1.05
CA ARG A 139 -14.99 -4.89 0.14
C ARG A 139 -16.50 -5.03 0.43
N ALA A 140 -17.32 -4.14 -0.15
CA ALA A 140 -18.74 -4.35 -0.27
C ALA A 140 -19.12 -4.43 -1.76
N THR A 141 -20.02 -5.35 -2.05
CA THR A 141 -20.76 -5.50 -3.32
C THR A 141 -22.24 -5.44 -2.93
N ASP A 142 -23.04 -6.46 -3.25
CA ASP A 142 -24.37 -6.62 -2.64
C ASP A 142 -24.29 -6.94 -1.13
N GLU A 143 -23.14 -7.49 -0.69
CA GLU A 143 -22.83 -7.83 0.69
C GLU A 143 -21.39 -7.45 1.04
N PHE A 144 -21.07 -7.34 2.33
CA PHE A 144 -19.69 -7.19 2.81
C PHE A 144 -18.96 -8.53 2.76
N VAL A 145 -17.81 -8.58 2.10
CA VAL A 145 -17.02 -9.81 1.91
C VAL A 145 -15.54 -9.58 2.07
N GLY A 146 -14.80 -10.63 2.46
CA GLY A 146 -13.34 -10.67 2.43
C GLY A 146 -12.62 -9.92 3.56
N LEU A 147 -13.33 -9.54 4.66
CA LEU A 147 -12.66 -8.98 5.83
C LEU A 147 -11.67 -9.98 6.43
N GLY A 148 -10.44 -9.56 6.62
CA GLY A 148 -9.36 -10.43 7.09
C GLY A 148 -8.67 -11.24 5.99
N GLU A 149 -9.18 -11.21 4.75
CA GLU A 149 -8.72 -12.08 3.64
C GLU A 149 -8.17 -11.30 2.45
N SER A 150 -8.75 -10.13 2.15
CA SER A 150 -8.41 -9.37 0.95
C SER A 150 -8.39 -7.86 1.19
N ALA A 151 -7.67 -7.14 0.32
CA ALA A 151 -7.71 -5.68 0.25
C ALA A 151 -8.01 -5.25 -1.18
N HIS A 152 -8.88 -4.26 -1.32
CA HIS A 152 -9.34 -3.73 -2.59
C HIS A 152 -9.23 -2.22 -2.56
N PHE A 153 -8.65 -1.63 -3.61
CA PHE A 153 -8.43 -0.18 -3.73
C PHE A 153 -8.98 0.31 -5.05
N TRP A 154 -9.65 1.47 -5.03
CA TRP A 154 -10.01 2.14 -6.27
C TRP A 154 -8.79 2.79 -6.94
N SER A 155 -8.77 2.74 -8.26
CA SER A 155 -8.06 3.69 -9.11
C SER A 155 -9.02 4.79 -9.55
N SER A 156 -8.53 5.97 -9.92
CA SER A 156 -9.38 7.03 -10.51
C SER A 156 -9.69 6.80 -12.00
N THR A 157 -9.10 5.78 -12.61
CA THR A 157 -9.32 5.42 -14.01
C THR A 157 -10.59 4.61 -14.15
N ASP A 158 -11.44 5.00 -15.08
CA ASP A 158 -12.69 4.32 -15.45
C ASP A 158 -12.69 3.87 -16.91
N GLU A 159 -13.59 2.96 -17.25
CA GLU A 159 -13.79 2.43 -18.59
C GLU A 159 -15.28 2.05 -18.76
N ASP A 160 -15.97 2.72 -19.71
CA ASP A 160 -17.36 2.44 -20.09
C ASP A 160 -18.38 2.43 -18.93
N GLY A 161 -18.13 3.22 -17.86
CA GLY A 161 -19.01 3.36 -16.70
C GLY A 161 -18.65 2.45 -15.53
N ASP A 162 -17.73 1.52 -15.71
CA ASP A 162 -17.08 0.74 -14.65
C ASP A 162 -15.70 1.32 -14.33
N ALA A 163 -15.07 0.86 -13.26
CA ALA A 163 -13.84 1.44 -12.77
C ALA A 163 -12.78 0.38 -12.46
N TYR A 164 -11.51 0.78 -12.54
CA TYR A 164 -10.43 -0.14 -12.18
C TYR A 164 -10.26 -0.24 -10.67
N GLY A 165 -10.40 -1.49 -10.16
CA GLY A 165 -10.02 -1.90 -8.84
C GLY A 165 -8.62 -2.53 -8.82
N TRP A 166 -7.85 -2.27 -7.76
CA TRP A 166 -6.58 -2.92 -7.47
C TRP A 166 -6.72 -3.82 -6.25
N HIS A 167 -6.37 -5.09 -6.41
CA HIS A 167 -6.69 -6.15 -5.45
C HIS A 167 -5.44 -6.84 -4.96
N LEU A 168 -5.37 -7.04 -3.66
CA LEU A 168 -4.39 -7.91 -3.00
C LEU A 168 -5.14 -9.05 -2.34
N MET A 169 -5.03 -10.26 -2.90
CA MET A 169 -5.75 -11.46 -2.48
C MET A 169 -4.83 -12.68 -2.53
N PRO A 170 -5.06 -13.72 -1.68
CA PRO A 170 -4.41 -15.02 -1.86
C PRO A 170 -4.72 -15.64 -3.22
N PRO A 171 -3.79 -16.38 -3.85
CA PRO A 171 -2.47 -16.80 -3.37
C PRO A 171 -1.37 -15.74 -3.42
N GLY A 172 -1.65 -14.52 -3.87
CA GLY A 172 -0.72 -13.41 -3.73
C GLY A 172 -0.28 -12.79 -5.06
N ASP A 173 -1.14 -11.94 -5.61
CA ASP A 173 -0.75 -10.97 -6.63
C ASP A 173 -1.43 -9.63 -6.30
N PHE A 174 -0.75 -8.53 -6.59
CA PHE A 174 -1.38 -7.21 -6.62
C PHE A 174 -1.80 -6.95 -8.06
N ALA A 175 -3.03 -7.30 -8.36
CA ALA A 175 -3.61 -7.28 -9.70
C ALA A 175 -4.71 -6.21 -9.81
N ARG A 176 -5.06 -5.86 -11.03
CA ARG A 176 -6.18 -4.97 -11.33
C ARG A 176 -7.24 -5.69 -12.16
N ASP A 177 -8.48 -5.34 -11.93
CA ASP A 177 -9.62 -5.73 -12.74
C ASP A 177 -10.53 -4.51 -13.00
N ILE A 178 -11.47 -4.66 -13.94
CA ILE A 178 -12.56 -3.71 -14.14
C ILE A 178 -13.73 -4.20 -13.30
N ASP A 179 -14.19 -3.34 -12.41
CA ASP A 179 -15.22 -3.66 -11.41
C ASP A 179 -16.41 -2.70 -11.54
N PRO A 180 -17.63 -3.15 -11.22
CA PRO A 180 -18.79 -2.26 -11.17
C PRO A 180 -18.54 -1.05 -10.27
N ALA A 181 -18.82 0.16 -10.78
CA ALA A 181 -18.63 1.41 -10.05
C ALA A 181 -19.46 1.51 -8.75
N THR A 182 -20.48 0.65 -8.62
CA THR A 182 -21.31 0.50 -7.41
C THR A 182 -20.66 -0.30 -6.30
N ASN A 183 -19.62 -1.08 -6.60
CA ASN A 183 -18.82 -1.75 -5.57
C ASN A 183 -18.17 -0.71 -4.64
N MET A 184 -17.84 -1.14 -3.42
CA MET A 184 -17.22 -0.25 -2.46
C MET A 184 -15.86 -0.80 -2.02
N TYR A 185 -14.81 -0.01 -2.25
CA TYR A 185 -13.40 -0.34 -1.96
C TYR A 185 -12.75 0.72 -1.11
N SER A 186 -11.62 0.37 -0.52
CA SER A 186 -10.77 1.31 0.21
C SER A 186 -10.16 2.37 -0.71
N VAL A 187 -9.82 3.51 -0.14
CA VAL A 187 -9.09 4.60 -0.81
C VAL A 187 -7.73 4.79 -0.16
N ARG A 188 -6.70 4.85 -0.98
CA ARG A 188 -5.33 5.27 -0.63
C ARG A 188 -4.97 6.48 -1.45
N CYS A 189 -4.92 7.65 -0.82
CA CYS A 189 -4.60 8.86 -1.56
C CYS A 189 -3.10 8.99 -1.83
N LEU A 190 -2.78 9.56 -2.97
CA LEU A 190 -1.44 9.89 -3.44
C LEU A 190 -1.26 11.41 -3.44
N ARG A 191 -0.10 11.88 -3.01
CA ARG A 191 0.22 13.32 -2.97
C ARG A 191 0.55 13.83 -4.37
N ASN A 192 -0.04 15.00 -4.71
CA ASN A 192 0.20 15.71 -5.98
C ASN A 192 1.67 16.13 -6.17
#